data_d96553dcb179cd85a528dad4f0b6c8ac
#
_entry.id   d96553dcb179cd85a528dad4f0b6c8ac
#
_cell.length_a   1.000
_cell.length_b   1.000
_cell.length_c   1.000
_cell.angle_alpha   90.00
_cell.angle_beta   90.00
_cell.angle_gamma   90.00
#
_symmetry.space_group_name_H-M   'P 1'
#
loop_
_entity.id
_entity.type
_entity.pdbx_description
1 polymer ?
#
loop_
_entity_poly.entity_id
_entity_poly.type
_entity_poly.pdbx_seq_one_letter_code
_entity_poly.pdbx_strand_id
1 'polypeptide(L)' 'MQRMVEYKYYLSINNAIDRSTCYETAIEARRAAKSVKAEKVMIVVEKFTRDFFEV' A
#
# COMPACT_ATOMS: atom_id res chain seq x y z
N MET A 1 -18.86 19.94 -0.58
CA MET A 1 -17.52 19.36 -0.63
C MET A 1 -17.57 17.88 -0.24
N GLN A 2 -16.95 17.05 -1.05
CA GLN A 2 -16.81 15.63 -0.73
C GLN A 2 -15.34 15.28 -0.64
N ARG A 3 -15.00 14.34 0.22
CA ARG A 3 -13.64 13.88 0.40
C ARG A 3 -13.60 12.37 0.29
N MET A 4 -12.70 11.88 -0.52
CA MET A 4 -12.44 10.45 -0.66
C MET A 4 -11.04 10.16 -0.14
N VAL A 5 -10.92 9.16 0.71
CA VAL A 5 -9.64 8.72 1.26
C VAL A 5 -9.42 7.29 0.84
N GLU A 6 -8.25 7.02 0.24
CA GLU A 6 -7.85 5.68 -0.16
C GLU A 6 -6.52 5.33 0.45
N TYR A 7 -6.36 4.06 0.81
CA TYR A 7 -5.09 3.52 1.28
C TYR A 7 -4.60 2.48 0.29
N LYS A 8 -3.32 2.55 -0.04
CA LYS A 8 -2.68 1.57 -0.89
C LYS A 8 -1.51 0.95 -0.13
N TYR A 9 -1.37 -0.35 -0.27
CA TYR A 9 -0.36 -1.12 0.44
C TYR A 9 0.61 -1.73 -0.55
N TYR A 10 1.90 -1.62 -0.24
CA TYR A 10 2.98 -2.18 -1.05
C TYR A 10 3.93 -2.92 -0.12
N LEU A 11 4.78 -3.75 -0.69
CA LEU A 11 5.86 -4.37 0.05
C LEU A 11 7.16 -3.62 -0.21
N SER A 12 7.95 -3.48 0.84
CA SER A 12 9.34 -3.04 0.75
C SER A 12 10.20 -4.27 1.00
N ILE A 13 10.99 -4.63 0.02
CA ILE A 13 11.84 -5.82 0.06
C ILE A 13 13.29 -5.36 0.05
N ASN A 14 14.00 -5.65 1.13
CA ASN A 14 15.41 -5.23 1.29
C ASN A 14 15.61 -3.74 1.01
N ASN A 15 14.75 -2.90 1.62
CA ASN A 15 14.76 -1.44 1.52
C ASN A 15 14.34 -0.87 0.15
N ALA A 16 13.79 -1.68 -0.72
CA ALA A 16 13.26 -1.23 -2.01
C ALA A 16 11.76 -1.46 -2.07
N ILE A 17 10.99 -0.42 -2.36
CA ILE A 17 9.54 -0.55 -2.49
C ILE A 17 9.21 -1.20 -3.83
N ASP A 18 8.48 -2.32 -3.77
CA ASP A 18 8.01 -3.01 -4.96
C ASP A 18 6.65 -2.44 -5.35
N ARG A 19 6.62 -1.64 -6.41
CA ARG A 19 5.40 -1.02 -6.90
C ARG A 19 4.71 -1.82 -8.00
N SER A 20 5.21 -3.00 -8.31
CA SER A 20 4.59 -3.86 -9.34
C SER A 20 3.26 -4.43 -8.88
N THR A 21 3.05 -4.57 -7.57
CA THR A 21 1.81 -5.07 -7.00
C THR A 21 1.33 -4.13 -5.90
N CYS A 22 0.08 -3.70 -6.03
CA CYS A 22 -0.60 -2.88 -5.04
C CYS A 22 -1.67 -3.74 -4.35
N TYR A 23 -1.66 -3.78 -3.03
CA TYR A 23 -2.64 -4.52 -2.25
C TYR A 23 -3.69 -3.55 -1.71
N GLU A 24 -4.95 -3.98 -1.70
CA GLU A 24 -6.05 -3.15 -1.24
C GLU A 24 -6.21 -3.16 0.27
N THR A 25 -5.75 -4.20 0.93
CA THR A 25 -5.87 -4.35 2.38
C THR A 25 -4.55 -4.73 3.00
N ALA A 26 -4.40 -4.38 4.29
CA ALA A 26 -3.22 -4.75 5.07
C ALA A 26 -3.09 -6.27 5.21
N ILE A 27 -4.23 -6.98 5.27
CA ILE A 27 -4.25 -8.44 5.39
C ILE A 27 -3.64 -9.09 4.16
N GLU A 28 -4.02 -8.61 2.97
CA GLU A 28 -3.48 -9.13 1.71
C GLU A 28 -1.98 -8.86 1.60
N ALA A 29 -1.55 -7.65 1.95
CA ALA A 29 -0.13 -7.30 1.94
C ALA A 29 0.66 -8.19 2.90
N ARG A 30 0.10 -8.46 4.08
CA ARG A 30 0.76 -9.31 5.09
C ARG A 30 0.90 -10.74 4.61
N ARG A 31 -0.13 -11.28 3.97
CA ARG A 31 -0.07 -12.63 3.39
C ARG A 31 1.02 -12.74 2.32
N ALA A 32 1.07 -11.74 1.45
CA ALA A 32 2.10 -11.70 0.42
C ALA A 32 3.49 -11.58 1.02
N ALA A 33 3.65 -10.76 2.07
CA ALA A 33 4.93 -10.59 2.74
C ALA A 33 5.46 -11.91 3.31
N LYS A 34 4.58 -12.77 3.83
CA LYS A 34 4.97 -14.05 4.42
C LYS A 34 5.55 -15.02 3.41
N SER A 35 5.22 -14.88 2.14
CA SER A 35 5.74 -15.75 1.09
C SER A 35 7.02 -15.23 0.44
N VAL A 36 7.44 -14.01 0.78
CA VAL A 36 8.67 -13.44 0.26
C VAL A 36 9.85 -13.92 1.08
N LYS A 37 10.84 -14.48 0.41
CA LYS A 37 12.10 -14.93 1.06
C LYS A 37 13.15 -13.85 0.92
N ALA A 38 13.19 -12.96 1.90
CA ALA A 38 14.15 -11.86 1.94
C ALA A 38 14.49 -11.56 3.40
N GLU A 39 15.64 -10.92 3.62
CA GLU A 39 16.09 -10.61 4.97
C GLU A 39 15.19 -9.58 5.65
N LYS A 40 14.68 -8.63 4.85
CA LYS A 40 13.87 -7.55 5.38
C LYS A 40 12.67 -7.29 4.48
N VAL A 41 11.48 -7.56 5.01
CA VAL A 41 10.22 -7.28 4.31
C VAL A 41 9.36 -6.39 5.19
N MET A 42 8.91 -5.27 4.64
CA MET A 42 8.08 -4.31 5.35
C MET A 42 6.83 -4.01 4.52
N ILE A 43 5.76 -3.61 5.21
CA ILE A 43 4.54 -3.15 4.55
C ILE A 43 4.57 -1.64 4.50
N VAL A 44 4.42 -1.08 3.31
CA VAL A 44 4.36 0.36 3.08
C VAL A 44 2.91 0.75 2.86
N VAL A 45 2.44 1.72 3.62
CA VAL A 45 1.07 2.23 3.51
C VAL A 45 1.14 3.66 2.96
N GLU A 46 0.44 3.88 1.86
CA GLU A 46 0.31 5.23 1.29
C GLU A 46 -1.15 5.66 1.37
N LYS A 47 -1.36 6.89 1.84
CA LYS A 47 -2.70 7.48 1.96
C LYS A 47 -2.89 8.50 0.86
N PHE A 48 -3.97 8.36 0.11
CA PHE A 48 -4.35 9.29 -0.94
C PHE A 48 -5.67 9.95 -0.58
N THR A 49 -5.73 11.26 -0.70
CA THR A 49 -6.92 12.05 -0.41
C THR A 49 -7.32 12.84 -1.65
N ARG A 50 -8.59 12.78 -2.00
CA ARG A 50 -9.17 13.58 -3.07
C ARG A 50 -10.31 14.40 -2.52
N ASP A 51 -10.30 15.67 -2.83
CA ASP A 51 -11.38 16.58 -2.48
C ASP A 51 -12.15 16.97 -3.75
N PHE A 52 -13.46 16.91 -3.67
CA PHE A 52 -14.35 17.26 -4.77
C PHE A 52 -15.14 18.50 -4.40
N PHE A 53 -15.10 19.48 -5.27
CA PHE A 53 -15.84 20.75 -5.07
C PHE A 53 -16.82 20.93 -6.21
N GLU A 54 -18.06 21.27 -5.86
CA GLU A 54 -19.07 21.60 -6.83
C GLU A 54 -18.79 22.99 -7.41
N VAL A 55 -18.92 23.14 -8.74
CA VAL A 55 -18.62 24.40 -9.42
C VAL A 55 -19.90 25.10 -9.84
#